data_ed185f39f667e76fc726df7e8607f595
#
_entry.id   ed185f39f667e76fc726df7e8607f595
#
_cell.length_a   1.000
_cell.length_b   1.000
_cell.length_c   1.000
_cell.angle_alpha   90.00
_cell.angle_beta   90.00
_cell.angle_gamma   90.00
#
_symmetry.space_group_name_H-M   'P 1'
#
loop_
_entity.id
_entity.type
_entity.pdbx_description
1 polymer ?
#
loop_
_entity_poly.entity_id
_entity_poly.type
_entity_poly.pdbx_seq_one_letter_code
_entity_poly.pdbx_strand_id
1 'polypeptide(L)'
;MRTNQTRSILAVVASAFVWGTSFTASKLALHSIPPLSLAWLRFVIASAILFVWLVARHESLRLSRQEFWAMVLGGVLGYALNHIFENVGLALSTASEISLMMGIFPVLSLLIESLVYHRKFSHRAFIGIAFSVAGVVLIVYPQTSAGTLAVKRLLGDALIIFSGICWAFYSILVKNLSKSSSAARTAMFQMLFGSVVLLPLMAAFERPILPIPQTSMWAVFYLALFCSVGGYSLYNYGITAMTSTQAVNILNLIPVFGVLTSWIVLHEQITLMQLAGGAVVLVGVYLSLSDSGPVASAA
;
A
#
# COMPACT_ATOMS: atom_id res chain seq x y z
N MET A 1 5.23 28.38 13.64
CA MET A 1 5.03 26.94 13.93
C MET A 1 3.73 26.38 13.38
N ARG A 2 2.55 27.02 13.58
CA ARG A 2 1.24 26.51 13.10
C ARG A 2 1.14 26.32 11.57
N THR A 3 1.74 27.19 10.75
CA THR A 3 1.70 27.08 9.27
C THR A 3 2.43 25.86 8.71
N ASN A 4 3.53 25.42 9.35
CA ASN A 4 4.24 24.21 8.93
C ASN A 4 3.44 22.93 9.26
N GLN A 5 2.80 22.88 10.42
CA GLN A 5 2.00 21.74 10.82
C GLN A 5 0.79 21.53 9.89
N THR A 6 0.08 22.61 9.53
CA THR A 6 -1.04 22.53 8.57
C THR A 6 -0.60 22.02 7.20
N ARG A 7 0.52 22.51 6.66
CA ARG A 7 1.09 22.02 5.39
C ARG A 7 1.44 20.54 5.44
N SER A 8 2.01 20.09 6.54
CA SER A 8 2.35 18.67 6.75
C SER A 8 1.12 17.79 6.83
N ILE A 9 0.06 18.21 7.53
CA ILE A 9 -1.22 17.50 7.56
C ILE A 9 -1.82 17.40 6.14
N LEU A 10 -1.86 18.51 5.41
CA LEU A 10 -2.38 18.54 4.04
C LEU A 10 -1.58 17.62 3.11
N ALA A 11 -0.26 17.55 3.27
CA ALA A 11 0.59 16.65 2.48
C ALA A 11 0.26 15.16 2.74
N VAL A 12 0.05 14.76 4.00
CA VAL A 12 -0.34 13.37 4.32
C VAL A 12 -1.76 13.08 3.87
N VAL A 13 -2.70 14.03 3.97
CA VAL A 13 -4.05 13.87 3.43
C VAL A 13 -4.01 13.71 1.91
N ALA A 14 -3.22 14.52 1.20
CA ALA A 14 -3.02 14.39 -0.23
C ALA A 14 -2.38 13.05 -0.61
N SER A 15 -1.43 12.56 0.18
CA SER A 15 -0.86 11.21 0.02
C SER A 15 -1.92 10.12 0.20
N ALA A 16 -2.76 10.22 1.24
CA ALA A 16 -3.86 9.28 1.48
C ALA A 16 -4.88 9.30 0.33
N PHE A 17 -5.20 10.48 -0.20
CA PHE A 17 -6.06 10.63 -1.38
C PHE A 17 -5.47 9.92 -2.60
N VAL A 18 -4.22 10.21 -2.93
CA VAL A 18 -3.54 9.62 -4.10
C VAL A 18 -3.43 8.10 -3.97
N TRP A 19 -3.14 7.58 -2.78
CA TRP A 19 -3.08 6.14 -2.54
C TRP A 19 -4.47 5.49 -2.54
N GLY A 20 -5.50 6.17 -2.04
CA GLY A 20 -6.87 5.69 -2.13
C GLY A 20 -7.34 5.55 -3.58
N THR A 21 -7.09 6.57 -4.42
CA THR A 21 -7.44 6.55 -5.84
C THR A 21 -6.62 5.54 -6.66
N SER A 22 -5.49 5.03 -6.13
CA SER A 22 -4.65 4.05 -6.84
C SER A 22 -5.38 2.74 -7.13
N PHE A 23 -6.32 2.31 -6.27
CA PHE A 23 -7.10 1.08 -6.49
C PHE A 23 -8.00 1.21 -7.71
N THR A 24 -8.66 2.35 -7.85
CA THR A 24 -9.49 2.67 -9.03
C THR A 24 -8.63 2.72 -10.31
N ALA A 25 -7.49 3.39 -10.28
CA ALA A 25 -6.58 3.48 -11.41
C ALA A 25 -5.98 2.11 -11.76
N SER A 26 -5.58 1.31 -10.76
CA SER A 26 -5.10 -0.06 -10.98
C SER A 26 -6.19 -0.94 -11.58
N LYS A 27 -7.44 -0.82 -11.13
CA LYS A 27 -8.56 -1.59 -11.68
C LYS A 27 -8.80 -1.25 -13.15
N LEU A 28 -8.73 0.03 -13.52
CA LEU A 28 -8.82 0.47 -14.93
C LEU A 28 -7.67 -0.10 -15.76
N ALA A 29 -6.45 -0.11 -15.26
CA ALA A 29 -5.30 -0.67 -15.96
C ALA A 29 -5.42 -2.18 -16.13
N LEU A 30 -5.90 -2.90 -15.11
CA LEU A 30 -6.07 -4.37 -15.09
C LEU A 30 -7.11 -4.88 -16.10
N HIS A 31 -7.93 -4.02 -16.70
CA HIS A 31 -8.79 -4.43 -17.82
C HIS A 31 -8.01 -4.92 -19.05
N SER A 32 -6.79 -4.44 -19.25
CA SER A 32 -6.00 -4.76 -20.44
C SER A 32 -4.51 -5.03 -20.14
N ILE A 33 -4.05 -4.77 -18.94
CA ILE A 33 -2.67 -5.04 -18.51
C ILE A 33 -2.71 -6.10 -17.43
N PRO A 34 -2.01 -7.24 -17.60
CA PRO A 34 -1.93 -8.27 -16.57
C PRO A 34 -1.30 -7.76 -15.27
N PRO A 35 -1.62 -8.38 -14.11
CA PRO A 35 -1.26 -7.88 -12.79
C PRO A 35 0.24 -7.64 -12.54
N LEU A 36 1.11 -8.57 -12.98
CA LEU A 36 2.56 -8.45 -12.82
C LEU A 36 3.13 -7.39 -13.76
N SER A 37 2.62 -7.36 -15.00
CA SER A 37 2.97 -6.36 -16.01
C SER A 37 2.62 -4.95 -15.54
N LEU A 38 1.48 -4.78 -14.87
CA LEU A 38 1.07 -3.50 -14.30
C LEU A 38 2.06 -3.04 -13.21
N ALA A 39 2.41 -3.92 -12.28
CA ALA A 39 3.39 -3.61 -11.23
C ALA A 39 4.76 -3.27 -11.83
N TRP A 40 5.21 -4.06 -12.80
CA TRP A 40 6.49 -3.85 -13.47
C TRP A 40 6.55 -2.50 -14.18
N LEU A 41 5.58 -2.18 -15.05
CA LEU A 41 5.50 -0.91 -15.77
C LEU A 41 5.49 0.28 -14.80
N ARG A 42 4.64 0.21 -13.76
CA ARG A 42 4.54 1.24 -12.73
C ARG A 42 5.89 1.54 -12.10
N PHE A 43 6.63 0.51 -11.69
CA PHE A 43 7.87 0.70 -10.94
C PHE A 43 9.08 1.01 -11.82
N VAL A 44 9.13 0.51 -13.05
CA VAL A 44 10.15 0.92 -14.03
C VAL A 44 10.03 2.42 -14.32
N ILE A 45 8.82 2.91 -14.60
CA ILE A 45 8.59 4.33 -14.87
C ILE A 45 8.91 5.17 -13.62
N ALA A 46 8.41 4.76 -12.45
CA ALA A 46 8.63 5.51 -11.21
C ALA A 46 10.12 5.55 -10.81
N SER A 47 10.84 4.43 -10.93
CA SER A 47 12.27 4.39 -10.64
C SER A 47 13.08 5.23 -11.63
N ALA A 48 12.70 5.24 -12.91
CA ALA A 48 13.36 6.09 -13.91
C ALA A 48 13.15 7.59 -13.61
N ILE A 49 11.94 8.00 -13.25
CA ILE A 49 11.64 9.39 -12.84
C ILE A 49 12.49 9.79 -11.62
N LEU A 50 12.51 8.94 -10.58
CA LEU A 50 13.29 9.21 -9.38
C LEU A 50 14.80 9.20 -9.66
N PHE A 51 15.26 8.31 -10.53
CA PHE A 51 16.67 8.30 -10.96
C PHE A 51 17.08 9.62 -11.61
N VAL A 52 16.32 10.09 -12.60
CA VAL A 52 16.56 11.38 -13.26
C VAL A 52 16.55 12.53 -12.24
N TRP A 53 15.59 12.52 -11.32
CA TRP A 53 15.50 13.53 -10.26
C TRP A 53 16.72 13.52 -9.33
N LEU A 54 17.17 12.34 -8.87
CA LEU A 54 18.35 12.20 -8.00
C LEU A 54 19.62 12.64 -8.69
N VAL A 55 19.81 12.30 -9.98
CA VAL A 55 20.96 12.74 -10.78
C VAL A 55 20.95 14.28 -10.93
N ALA A 56 19.79 14.86 -11.24
CA ALA A 56 19.64 16.33 -11.34
C ALA A 56 19.91 17.05 -10.00
N ARG A 57 19.72 16.38 -8.88
CA ARG A 57 20.02 16.89 -7.53
C ARG A 57 21.45 16.58 -7.07
N HIS A 58 22.25 15.94 -7.92
CA HIS A 58 23.61 15.50 -7.58
C HIS A 58 23.69 14.61 -6.34
N GLU A 59 22.61 13.86 -6.02
CA GLU A 59 22.61 12.93 -4.89
C GLU A 59 23.48 11.70 -5.23
N SER A 60 24.24 11.23 -4.24
CA SER A 60 25.08 10.04 -4.40
C SER A 60 24.22 8.78 -4.56
N LEU A 61 24.45 8.03 -5.63
CA LEU A 61 23.80 6.75 -5.90
C LEU A 61 24.62 5.55 -5.38
N ARG A 62 25.74 5.79 -4.71
CA ARG A 62 26.58 4.73 -4.15
C ARG A 62 25.87 4.05 -2.97
N LEU A 63 25.81 2.73 -3.02
CA LEU A 63 25.27 1.90 -1.94
C LEU A 63 26.43 1.17 -1.25
N SER A 64 26.42 1.16 0.08
CA SER A 64 27.22 0.21 0.84
C SER A 64 26.65 -1.21 0.64
N ARG A 65 27.44 -2.25 0.94
CA ARG A 65 27.00 -3.64 0.81
C ARG A 65 25.75 -3.93 1.67
N GLN A 66 25.66 -3.33 2.84
CA GLN A 66 24.52 -3.48 3.73
C GLN A 66 23.28 -2.79 3.18
N GLU A 67 23.42 -1.54 2.69
CA GLU A 67 22.32 -0.81 2.03
C GLU A 67 21.82 -1.56 0.80
N PHE A 68 22.73 -2.09 -0.03
CA PHE A 68 22.36 -2.85 -1.23
C PHE A 68 21.40 -4.00 -0.90
N TRP A 69 21.77 -4.89 0.04
CA TRP A 69 20.92 -6.02 0.40
C TRP A 69 19.61 -5.60 1.05
N ALA A 70 19.63 -4.53 1.82
CA ALA A 70 18.44 -3.99 2.41
C ALA A 70 17.50 -3.35 1.37
N MET A 71 18.04 -2.70 0.31
CA MET A 71 17.24 -2.21 -0.82
C MET A 71 16.68 -3.37 -1.65
N VAL A 72 17.46 -4.44 -1.89
CA VAL A 72 16.99 -5.65 -2.57
C VAL A 72 15.84 -6.28 -1.80
N LEU A 73 16.00 -6.52 -0.49
CA LEU A 73 14.96 -7.12 0.35
C LEU A 73 13.71 -6.24 0.41
N GLY A 74 13.89 -4.91 0.53
CA GLY A 74 12.80 -3.94 0.47
C GLY A 74 12.08 -3.95 -0.88
N GLY A 75 12.81 -4.07 -1.98
CA GLY A 75 12.26 -4.22 -3.33
C GLY A 75 11.44 -5.50 -3.50
N VAL A 76 11.93 -6.62 -2.96
CA VAL A 76 11.22 -7.90 -2.98
C VAL A 76 9.93 -7.84 -2.15
N LEU A 77 10.02 -7.41 -0.89
CA LEU A 77 8.89 -7.44 0.04
C LEU A 77 7.85 -6.35 -0.26
N GLY A 78 8.31 -5.10 -0.39
CA GLY A 78 7.43 -3.94 -0.46
C GLY A 78 6.93 -3.61 -1.87
N TYR A 79 7.66 -4.05 -2.91
CA TYR A 79 7.31 -3.70 -4.29
C TYR A 79 6.98 -4.93 -5.14
N ALA A 80 7.77 -5.99 -5.14
CA ALA A 80 7.43 -7.15 -5.92
C ALA A 80 6.30 -7.96 -5.29
N LEU A 81 6.52 -8.62 -4.15
CA LEU A 81 5.54 -9.50 -3.53
C LEU A 81 4.27 -8.76 -3.10
N ASN A 82 4.40 -7.61 -2.45
CA ASN A 82 3.26 -6.81 -2.03
C ASN A 82 2.33 -6.51 -3.23
N HIS A 83 2.86 -6.00 -4.35
CA HIS A 83 2.04 -5.63 -5.50
C HIS A 83 1.65 -6.81 -6.38
N ILE A 84 2.36 -7.95 -6.37
CA ILE A 84 1.86 -9.19 -6.95
C ILE A 84 0.54 -9.56 -6.28
N PHE A 85 0.55 -9.68 -4.95
CA PHE A 85 -0.63 -10.04 -4.18
C PHE A 85 -1.75 -9.00 -4.31
N GLU A 86 -1.41 -7.71 -4.24
CA GLU A 86 -2.36 -6.61 -4.38
C GLU A 86 -3.03 -6.61 -5.76
N ASN A 87 -2.25 -6.63 -6.85
CA ASN A 87 -2.80 -6.53 -8.20
C ASN A 87 -3.56 -7.79 -8.61
N VAL A 88 -3.07 -8.99 -8.23
CA VAL A 88 -3.81 -10.24 -8.49
C VAL A 88 -5.09 -10.26 -7.65
N GLY A 89 -5.02 -9.87 -6.38
CA GLY A 89 -6.18 -9.74 -5.51
C GLY A 89 -7.22 -8.77 -6.09
N LEU A 90 -6.78 -7.59 -6.53
CA LEU A 90 -7.62 -6.58 -7.15
C LEU A 90 -8.22 -7.05 -8.50
N ALA A 91 -7.48 -7.84 -9.28
CA ALA A 91 -8.02 -8.43 -10.52
C ALA A 91 -9.19 -9.38 -10.24
N LEU A 92 -9.18 -10.08 -9.11
CA LEU A 92 -10.18 -11.06 -8.70
C LEU A 92 -11.34 -10.47 -7.88
N SER A 93 -11.21 -9.25 -7.35
CA SER A 93 -12.19 -8.57 -6.50
C SER A 93 -12.57 -7.19 -7.05
N THR A 94 -13.20 -6.32 -6.25
CA THR A 94 -13.55 -4.94 -6.62
C THR A 94 -12.59 -3.93 -5.98
N ALA A 95 -12.45 -2.75 -6.60
CA ALA A 95 -11.57 -1.71 -6.07
C ALA A 95 -12.06 -1.16 -4.72
N SER A 96 -13.38 -1.03 -4.55
CA SER A 96 -14.00 -0.62 -3.28
C SER A 96 -13.74 -1.63 -2.16
N GLU A 97 -13.91 -2.94 -2.42
CA GLU A 97 -13.70 -4.00 -1.43
C GLU A 97 -12.25 -4.07 -0.98
N ILE A 98 -11.31 -4.11 -1.94
CA ILE A 98 -9.87 -4.11 -1.66
C ILE A 98 -9.45 -2.86 -0.88
N SER A 99 -9.96 -1.70 -1.26
CA SER A 99 -9.71 -0.43 -0.57
C SER A 99 -10.17 -0.45 0.89
N LEU A 100 -11.35 -1.01 1.19
CA LEU A 100 -11.83 -1.19 2.56
C LEU A 100 -10.96 -2.18 3.35
N MET A 101 -10.52 -3.27 2.71
CA MET A 101 -9.65 -4.26 3.33
C MET A 101 -8.26 -3.72 3.67
N MET A 102 -7.75 -2.71 2.94
CA MET A 102 -6.48 -2.05 3.28
C MET A 102 -6.50 -1.42 4.68
N GLY A 103 -7.68 -1.11 5.20
CA GLY A 103 -7.84 -0.63 6.57
C GLY A 103 -7.29 -1.57 7.65
N ILE A 104 -7.15 -2.88 7.37
CA ILE A 104 -6.57 -3.84 8.33
C ILE A 104 -5.01 -3.79 8.37
N PHE A 105 -4.34 -3.17 7.41
CA PHE A 105 -2.86 -3.18 7.31
C PHE A 105 -2.16 -2.67 8.58
N PRO A 106 -2.62 -1.61 9.26
CA PRO A 106 -2.04 -1.19 10.54
C PRO A 106 -2.12 -2.29 11.61
N VAL A 107 -3.20 -3.07 11.63
CA VAL A 107 -3.38 -4.19 12.57
C VAL A 107 -2.43 -5.34 12.22
N LEU A 108 -2.29 -5.69 10.95
CA LEU A 108 -1.31 -6.68 10.50
C LEU A 108 0.11 -6.26 10.85
N SER A 109 0.44 -4.97 10.67
CA SER A 109 1.74 -4.42 11.06
C SER A 109 1.96 -4.53 12.57
N LEU A 110 0.96 -4.21 13.39
CA LEU A 110 1.02 -4.35 14.84
C LEU A 110 1.24 -5.81 15.27
N LEU A 111 0.52 -6.75 14.65
CA LEU A 111 0.67 -8.19 14.91
C LEU A 111 2.08 -8.67 14.58
N ILE A 112 2.59 -8.35 13.38
CA ILE A 112 3.93 -8.76 12.94
C ILE A 112 5.02 -8.10 13.79
N GLU A 113 4.91 -6.79 14.09
CA GLU A 113 5.85 -6.11 15.00
C GLU A 113 5.86 -6.77 16.39
N SER A 114 4.69 -7.14 16.92
CA SER A 114 4.59 -7.80 18.22
C SER A 114 5.26 -9.17 18.21
N LEU A 115 5.08 -9.95 17.14
CA LEU A 115 5.74 -11.25 16.98
C LEU A 115 7.26 -11.11 16.86
N VAL A 116 7.74 -10.15 16.03
CA VAL A 116 9.17 -9.94 15.78
C VAL A 116 9.88 -9.40 17.03
N TYR A 117 9.27 -8.49 17.77
CA TYR A 117 9.86 -7.85 18.94
C TYR A 117 9.39 -8.44 20.28
N HIS A 118 8.65 -9.57 20.25
CA HIS A 118 8.11 -10.27 21.44
C HIS A 118 7.33 -9.34 22.39
N ARG A 119 6.55 -8.39 21.85
CA ARG A 119 5.76 -7.45 22.65
C ARG A 119 4.42 -8.04 23.03
N LYS A 120 3.98 -7.81 24.26
CA LYS A 120 2.65 -8.20 24.71
C LYS A 120 1.62 -7.19 24.26
N PHE A 121 0.43 -7.67 23.85
CA PHE A 121 -0.72 -6.84 23.56
C PHE A 121 -1.40 -6.36 24.83
N SER A 122 -1.87 -5.12 24.85
CA SER A 122 -2.81 -4.68 25.84
C SER A 122 -4.20 -5.26 25.57
N HIS A 123 -5.10 -5.25 26.57
CA HIS A 123 -6.50 -5.65 26.39
C HIS A 123 -7.20 -4.82 25.29
N ARG A 124 -6.92 -3.53 25.21
CA ARG A 124 -7.45 -2.64 24.17
C ARG A 124 -6.98 -3.04 22.78
N ALA A 125 -5.69 -3.32 22.62
CA ALA A 125 -5.13 -3.78 21.35
C ALA A 125 -5.78 -5.08 20.89
N PHE A 126 -6.00 -6.03 21.81
CA PHE A 126 -6.69 -7.28 21.52
C PHE A 126 -8.14 -7.08 21.05
N ILE A 127 -8.90 -6.23 21.75
CA ILE A 127 -10.26 -5.85 21.34
C ILE A 127 -10.25 -5.19 19.97
N GLY A 128 -9.33 -4.27 19.71
CA GLY A 128 -9.19 -3.59 18.42
C GLY A 128 -8.88 -4.55 17.27
N ILE A 129 -8.00 -5.54 17.51
CA ILE A 129 -7.70 -6.60 16.54
C ILE A 129 -8.98 -7.41 16.22
N ALA A 130 -9.73 -7.81 17.26
CA ALA A 130 -10.96 -8.58 17.09
C ALA A 130 -12.01 -7.78 16.27
N PHE A 131 -12.18 -6.49 16.54
CA PHE A 131 -13.05 -5.60 15.76
C PHE A 131 -12.58 -5.51 14.30
N SER A 132 -11.28 -5.33 14.05
CA SER A 132 -10.76 -5.25 12.67
C SER A 132 -11.01 -6.54 11.89
N VAL A 133 -10.81 -7.70 12.52
CA VAL A 133 -11.10 -9.00 11.88
C VAL A 133 -12.59 -9.15 11.61
N ALA A 134 -13.47 -8.82 12.58
CA ALA A 134 -14.92 -8.84 12.37
C ALA A 134 -15.36 -7.90 11.24
N GLY A 135 -14.75 -6.72 11.14
CA GLY A 135 -15.02 -5.77 10.07
C GLY A 135 -14.63 -6.32 8.69
N VAL A 136 -13.48 -7.00 8.57
CA VAL A 136 -13.07 -7.67 7.33
C VAL A 136 -14.08 -8.77 6.95
N VAL A 137 -14.52 -9.57 7.91
CA VAL A 137 -15.55 -10.60 7.65
C VAL A 137 -16.84 -9.95 7.12
N LEU A 138 -17.26 -8.81 7.68
CA LEU A 138 -18.42 -8.06 7.19
C LEU A 138 -18.24 -7.51 5.77
N ILE A 139 -17.02 -7.11 5.39
CA ILE A 139 -16.72 -6.64 4.03
C ILE A 139 -16.84 -7.78 3.01
N VAL A 140 -16.31 -8.94 3.35
CA VAL A 140 -16.20 -10.11 2.44
C VAL A 140 -17.51 -10.90 2.35
N TYR A 141 -18.24 -11.03 3.47
CA TYR A 141 -19.40 -11.92 3.59
C TYR A 141 -20.54 -11.68 2.58
N PRO A 142 -20.96 -10.45 2.27
CA PRO A 142 -22.11 -10.22 1.37
C PRO A 142 -21.83 -10.57 -0.09
N GLN A 143 -20.60 -10.80 -0.43
CA GLN A 143 -20.16 -11.04 -1.80
C GLN A 143 -20.14 -12.53 -2.17
N THR A 144 -20.48 -13.40 -1.24
CA THR A 144 -20.52 -14.86 -1.45
C THR A 144 -21.78 -15.26 -2.22
N SER A 145 -21.87 -14.84 -3.49
CA SER A 145 -22.69 -15.55 -4.47
C SER A 145 -22.15 -16.97 -4.58
N ALA A 146 -23.02 -17.99 -4.62
CA ALA A 146 -22.57 -19.37 -4.77
C ALA A 146 -21.86 -19.58 -6.12
N GLY A 147 -20.80 -20.38 -6.14
CA GLY A 147 -20.12 -20.78 -7.37
C GLY A 147 -18.67 -20.32 -7.52
N THR A 148 -18.10 -20.51 -8.71
CA THR A 148 -16.69 -20.24 -9.03
C THR A 148 -16.30 -18.78 -8.87
N LEU A 149 -17.23 -17.83 -9.05
CA LEU A 149 -16.99 -16.39 -8.86
C LEU A 149 -16.73 -16.06 -7.40
N ALA A 150 -17.46 -16.68 -6.47
CA ALA A 150 -17.24 -16.50 -5.03
C ALA A 150 -15.86 -16.98 -4.59
N VAL A 151 -15.42 -18.15 -5.10
CA VAL A 151 -14.10 -18.70 -4.77
C VAL A 151 -12.98 -17.79 -5.30
N LYS A 152 -13.09 -17.27 -6.53
CA LYS A 152 -12.11 -16.33 -7.09
C LYS A 152 -12.02 -15.06 -6.25
N ARG A 153 -13.15 -14.52 -5.81
CA ARG A 153 -13.21 -13.31 -5.01
C ARG A 153 -12.59 -13.52 -3.62
N LEU A 154 -12.95 -14.62 -2.96
CA LEU A 154 -12.35 -14.99 -1.67
C LEU A 154 -10.83 -15.18 -1.78
N LEU A 155 -10.35 -15.76 -2.89
CA LEU A 155 -8.92 -15.85 -3.17
C LEU A 155 -8.30 -14.46 -3.33
N GLY A 156 -8.97 -13.55 -4.03
CA GLY A 156 -8.54 -12.15 -4.17
C GLY A 156 -8.38 -11.47 -2.81
N ASP A 157 -9.37 -11.62 -1.93
CA ASP A 157 -9.36 -11.04 -0.59
C ASP A 157 -8.27 -11.64 0.29
N ALA A 158 -8.04 -12.97 0.20
CA ALA A 158 -6.93 -13.63 0.89
C ALA A 158 -5.56 -13.08 0.42
N LEU A 159 -5.40 -12.84 -0.88
CA LEU A 159 -4.17 -12.25 -1.42
C LEU A 159 -3.91 -10.85 -0.88
N ILE A 160 -4.94 -10.03 -0.62
CA ILE A 160 -4.77 -8.74 0.04
C ILE A 160 -4.25 -8.87 1.47
N ILE A 161 -4.68 -9.88 2.22
CA ILE A 161 -4.10 -10.14 3.55
C ILE A 161 -2.60 -10.49 3.44
N PHE A 162 -2.21 -11.32 2.47
CA PHE A 162 -0.79 -11.61 2.21
C PHE A 162 -0.01 -10.36 1.78
N SER A 163 -0.60 -9.50 0.95
CA SER A 163 -0.03 -8.18 0.62
C SER A 163 0.24 -7.37 1.90
N GLY A 164 -0.73 -7.29 2.81
CA GLY A 164 -0.57 -6.62 4.11
C GLY A 164 0.53 -7.20 4.99
N ILE A 165 0.71 -8.52 4.99
CA ILE A 165 1.82 -9.18 5.70
C ILE A 165 3.16 -8.77 5.08
N CYS A 166 3.29 -8.78 3.75
CA CYS A 166 4.49 -8.31 3.06
C CYS A 166 4.79 -6.84 3.39
N TRP A 167 3.77 -5.99 3.41
CA TRP A 167 3.87 -4.59 3.81
C TRP A 167 4.35 -4.42 5.26
N ALA A 168 3.88 -5.26 6.18
CA ALA A 168 4.29 -5.22 7.58
C ALA A 168 5.79 -5.53 7.75
N PHE A 169 6.28 -6.60 7.11
CA PHE A 169 7.71 -6.92 7.12
C PHE A 169 8.56 -5.84 6.43
N TYR A 170 8.08 -5.31 5.30
CA TYR A 170 8.70 -4.18 4.62
C TYR A 170 8.82 -2.96 5.53
N SER A 171 7.77 -2.62 6.27
CA SER A 171 7.73 -1.47 7.17
C SER A 171 8.78 -1.57 8.29
N ILE A 172 8.97 -2.77 8.86
CA ILE A 172 10.00 -3.05 9.86
C ILE A 172 11.40 -2.85 9.25
N LEU A 173 11.62 -3.35 8.04
CA LEU A 173 12.89 -3.23 7.34
C LEU A 173 13.25 -1.76 7.06
N VAL A 174 12.32 -0.99 6.51
CA VAL A 174 12.55 0.42 6.13
C VAL A 174 12.79 1.30 7.34
N LYS A 175 12.14 1.03 8.47
CA LYS A 175 12.36 1.76 9.73
C LYS A 175 13.83 1.70 10.17
N ASN A 176 14.51 0.60 9.91
CA ASN A 176 15.92 0.43 10.25
C ASN A 176 16.87 1.10 9.23
N LEU A 177 16.41 1.30 7.98
CA LEU A 177 17.19 1.90 6.89
C LEU A 177 17.12 3.43 6.83
N SER A 178 16.06 4.04 7.33
CA SER A 178 15.76 5.48 7.16
C SER A 178 16.78 6.43 7.81
N LYS A 179 17.74 5.90 8.55
CA LYS A 179 18.77 6.71 9.24
C LYS A 179 19.95 7.09 8.35
N SER A 180 20.16 6.43 7.21
CA SER A 180 21.37 6.59 6.37
C SER A 180 21.12 7.03 4.93
N SER A 181 19.89 7.06 4.45
CA SER A 181 19.58 7.29 3.04
C SER A 181 18.39 8.22 2.85
N SER A 182 18.40 9.06 1.80
CA SER A 182 17.21 9.86 1.48
C SER A 182 16.05 8.94 1.08
N ALA A 183 14.82 9.35 1.45
CA ALA A 183 13.63 8.56 1.16
C ALA A 183 13.44 8.32 -0.35
N ALA A 184 13.76 9.31 -1.19
CA ALA A 184 13.68 9.19 -2.64
C ALA A 184 14.70 8.19 -3.19
N ARG A 185 15.96 8.19 -2.69
CA ARG A 185 16.99 7.21 -3.07
C ARG A 185 16.57 5.79 -2.66
N THR A 186 16.06 5.64 -1.44
CA THR A 186 15.54 4.35 -0.95
C THR A 186 14.41 3.84 -1.85
N ALA A 187 13.40 4.67 -2.11
CA ALA A 187 12.28 4.31 -2.98
C ALA A 187 12.74 3.95 -4.39
N MET A 188 13.63 4.73 -4.99
CA MET A 188 14.15 4.48 -6.34
C MET A 188 14.81 3.10 -6.44
N PHE A 189 15.75 2.77 -5.54
CA PHE A 189 16.43 1.49 -5.57
C PHE A 189 15.50 0.31 -5.29
N GLN A 190 14.59 0.45 -4.34
CA GLN A 190 13.62 -0.60 -4.02
C GLN A 190 12.63 -0.84 -5.17
N MET A 191 12.14 0.20 -5.85
CA MET A 191 11.31 0.07 -7.06
C MET A 191 12.10 -0.59 -8.19
N LEU A 192 13.37 -0.20 -8.39
CA LEU A 192 14.24 -0.80 -9.39
C LEU A 192 14.46 -2.29 -9.12
N PHE A 193 14.86 -2.68 -7.89
CA PHE A 193 15.08 -4.09 -7.56
C PHE A 193 13.78 -4.89 -7.57
N GLY A 194 12.65 -4.31 -7.15
CA GLY A 194 11.34 -4.90 -7.32
C GLY A 194 11.00 -5.17 -8.78
N SER A 195 11.31 -4.23 -9.68
CA SER A 195 11.12 -4.40 -11.13
C SER A 195 12.00 -5.50 -11.72
N VAL A 196 13.25 -5.62 -11.24
CA VAL A 196 14.17 -6.68 -11.67
C VAL A 196 13.61 -8.07 -11.29
N VAL A 197 12.99 -8.20 -10.12
CA VAL A 197 12.36 -9.45 -9.68
C VAL A 197 11.06 -9.72 -10.44
N LEU A 198 10.28 -8.68 -10.72
CA LEU A 198 9.02 -8.83 -11.46
C LEU A 198 9.23 -9.22 -12.92
N LEU A 199 10.31 -8.80 -13.56
CA LEU A 199 10.57 -9.02 -14.97
C LEU A 199 10.54 -10.52 -15.38
N PRO A 200 11.31 -11.43 -14.76
CA PRO A 200 11.26 -12.84 -15.11
C PRO A 200 9.92 -13.49 -14.77
N LEU A 201 9.25 -13.07 -13.68
CA LEU A 201 7.92 -13.57 -13.34
C LEU A 201 6.88 -13.14 -14.37
N MET A 202 6.88 -11.87 -14.77
CA MET A 202 6.02 -11.36 -15.84
C MET A 202 6.27 -12.14 -17.15
N ALA A 203 7.53 -12.31 -17.54
CA ALA A 203 7.88 -12.99 -18.77
C ALA A 203 7.47 -14.49 -18.78
N ALA A 204 7.49 -15.14 -17.61
CA ALA A 204 7.14 -16.55 -17.46
C ALA A 204 5.62 -16.80 -17.40
N PHE A 205 4.86 -15.91 -16.75
CA PHE A 205 3.46 -16.15 -16.42
C PHE A 205 2.47 -15.27 -17.18
N GLU A 206 2.90 -14.18 -17.78
CA GLU A 206 2.02 -13.24 -18.47
C GLU A 206 2.45 -13.03 -19.92
N ARG A 207 1.46 -12.81 -20.78
CA ARG A 207 1.69 -12.41 -22.17
C ARG A 207 1.25 -10.95 -22.31
N PRO A 208 2.10 -10.05 -22.83
CA PRO A 208 1.70 -8.67 -23.05
C PRO A 208 0.55 -8.63 -24.06
N ILE A 209 -0.51 -7.91 -23.70
CA ILE A 209 -1.64 -7.62 -24.59
C ILE A 209 -1.29 -6.35 -25.34
N LEU A 210 -1.02 -6.45 -26.62
CA LEU A 210 -0.70 -5.32 -27.48
C LEU A 210 -1.75 -5.15 -28.58
N PRO A 211 -2.13 -3.91 -28.94
CA PRO A 211 -1.71 -2.65 -28.33
C PRO A 211 -2.40 -2.38 -26.98
N ILE A 212 -1.68 -1.75 -26.04
CA ILE A 212 -2.25 -1.33 -24.75
C ILE A 212 -3.17 -0.13 -25.00
N PRO A 213 -4.45 -0.16 -24.56
CA PRO A 213 -5.37 0.97 -24.69
C PRO A 213 -4.83 2.24 -24.00
N GLN A 214 -5.11 3.39 -24.60
CA GLN A 214 -4.64 4.68 -24.09
C GLN A 214 -5.11 4.95 -22.65
N THR A 215 -6.32 4.56 -22.30
CA THR A 215 -6.87 4.67 -20.94
C THR A 215 -6.02 3.94 -19.91
N SER A 216 -5.59 2.71 -20.22
CA SER A 216 -4.73 1.90 -19.36
C SER A 216 -3.32 2.48 -19.26
N MET A 217 -2.77 3.03 -20.34
CA MET A 217 -1.48 3.74 -20.29
C MET A 217 -1.54 4.99 -19.40
N TRP A 218 -2.60 5.78 -19.49
CA TRP A 218 -2.78 6.91 -18.58
C TRP A 218 -2.93 6.49 -17.12
N ALA A 219 -3.61 5.37 -16.86
CA ALA A 219 -3.71 4.80 -15.51
C ALA A 219 -2.32 4.38 -14.98
N VAL A 220 -1.50 3.69 -15.79
CA VAL A 220 -0.12 3.34 -15.42
C VAL A 220 0.71 4.58 -15.12
N PHE A 221 0.62 5.60 -15.97
CA PHE A 221 1.38 6.84 -15.78
C PHE A 221 0.94 7.57 -14.50
N TYR A 222 -0.36 7.61 -14.24
CA TYR A 222 -0.92 8.13 -12.99
C TYR A 222 -0.37 7.37 -11.77
N LEU A 223 -0.39 6.04 -11.81
CA LEU A 223 0.14 5.19 -10.75
C LEU A 223 1.65 5.43 -10.51
N ALA A 224 2.43 5.53 -11.58
CA ALA A 224 3.86 5.75 -11.48
C ALA A 224 4.20 7.15 -10.94
N LEU A 225 3.63 8.19 -11.54
CA LEU A 225 3.97 9.59 -11.22
C LEU A 225 3.32 10.04 -9.90
N PHE A 226 2.00 9.90 -9.80
CA PHE A 226 1.27 10.45 -8.65
C PHE A 226 1.28 9.50 -7.46
N CYS A 227 0.98 8.21 -7.66
CA CYS A 227 0.88 7.29 -6.53
C CYS A 227 2.25 6.81 -6.03
N SER A 228 3.22 6.56 -6.93
CA SER A 228 4.54 6.08 -6.52
C SER A 228 5.49 7.23 -6.19
N VAL A 229 5.75 8.17 -7.11
CA VAL A 229 6.68 9.28 -6.85
C VAL A 229 6.05 10.34 -5.94
N GLY A 230 4.87 10.84 -6.31
CA GLY A 230 4.18 11.92 -5.60
C GLY A 230 3.72 11.52 -4.21
N GLY A 231 2.99 10.39 -4.10
CA GLY A 231 2.43 9.90 -2.84
C GLY A 231 3.50 9.70 -1.76
N TYR A 232 4.58 9.01 -2.10
CA TYR A 232 5.69 8.83 -1.16
C TYR A 232 6.40 10.13 -0.80
N SER A 233 6.58 11.05 -1.76
CA SER A 233 7.20 12.36 -1.49
C SER A 233 6.36 13.22 -0.54
N LEU A 234 5.04 13.27 -0.77
CA LEU A 234 4.10 13.99 0.08
C LEU A 234 4.03 13.38 1.49
N TYR A 235 3.97 12.07 1.58
CA TYR A 235 3.98 11.35 2.85
C TYR A 235 5.25 11.64 3.65
N ASN A 236 6.43 11.47 3.02
CA ASN A 236 7.71 11.73 3.65
C ASN A 236 7.87 13.19 4.11
N TYR A 237 7.41 14.16 3.31
CA TYR A 237 7.37 15.56 3.73
C TYR A 237 6.46 15.74 4.94
N GLY A 238 5.27 15.15 4.93
CA GLY A 238 4.29 15.32 5.97
C GLY A 238 4.71 14.76 7.33
N ILE A 239 5.33 13.57 7.35
CA ILE A 239 5.71 12.90 8.61
C ILE A 239 6.84 13.63 9.36
N THR A 240 7.55 14.57 8.75
CA THR A 240 8.62 15.34 9.42
C THR A 240 8.12 16.22 10.55
N ALA A 241 6.85 16.64 10.52
CA ALA A 241 6.27 17.58 11.49
C ALA A 241 5.10 16.97 12.30
N MET A 242 4.96 15.63 12.30
CA MET A 242 3.92 14.94 13.05
C MET A 242 4.41 13.61 13.64
N THR A 243 3.68 13.08 14.61
CA THR A 243 3.96 11.78 15.18
C THR A 243 3.52 10.65 14.21
N SER A 244 4.14 9.46 14.34
CA SER A 244 3.74 8.29 13.56
C SER A 244 2.26 7.97 13.73
N THR A 245 1.72 8.09 14.94
CA THR A 245 0.30 7.87 15.24
C THR A 245 -0.61 8.85 14.48
N GLN A 246 -0.24 10.14 14.41
CA GLN A 246 -0.99 11.12 13.65
C GLN A 246 -0.98 10.81 12.14
N ALA A 247 0.18 10.41 11.60
CA ALA A 247 0.29 10.03 10.20
C ALA A 247 -0.56 8.81 9.86
N VAL A 248 -0.51 7.74 10.68
CA VAL A 248 -1.34 6.53 10.50
C VAL A 248 -2.83 6.86 10.58
N ASN A 249 -3.26 7.72 11.52
CA ASN A 249 -4.65 8.13 11.62
C ASN A 249 -5.14 8.85 10.34
N ILE A 250 -4.28 9.66 9.71
CA ILE A 250 -4.63 10.31 8.43
C ILE A 250 -4.67 9.28 7.29
N LEU A 251 -3.75 8.31 7.27
CA LEU A 251 -3.75 7.25 6.24
C LEU A 251 -4.99 6.34 6.32
N ASN A 252 -5.71 6.30 7.45
CA ASN A 252 -7.02 5.65 7.53
C ASN A 252 -8.09 6.30 6.63
N LEU A 253 -7.81 7.45 6.00
CA LEU A 253 -8.63 8.01 4.92
C LEU A 253 -8.46 7.28 3.57
N ILE A 254 -7.43 6.46 3.40
CA ILE A 254 -7.22 5.68 2.16
C ILE A 254 -8.46 4.87 1.78
N PRO A 255 -9.06 4.06 2.66
CA PRO A 255 -10.29 3.35 2.35
C PRO A 255 -11.45 4.27 1.93
N VAL A 256 -11.58 5.42 2.59
CA VAL A 256 -12.65 6.39 2.26
C VAL A 256 -12.48 6.93 0.84
N PHE A 257 -11.29 7.37 0.48
CA PHE A 257 -11.01 7.87 -0.87
C PHE A 257 -11.11 6.77 -1.93
N GLY A 258 -10.67 5.55 -1.60
CA GLY A 258 -10.75 4.42 -2.51
C GLY A 258 -12.18 4.01 -2.82
N VAL A 259 -13.04 3.90 -1.81
CA VAL A 259 -14.46 3.62 -1.97
C VAL A 259 -15.15 4.72 -2.78
N LEU A 260 -14.90 5.99 -2.43
CA LEU A 260 -15.51 7.12 -3.12
C LEU A 260 -15.14 7.16 -4.61
N THR A 261 -13.86 6.95 -4.92
CA THR A 261 -13.40 6.99 -6.32
C THR A 261 -13.85 5.77 -7.12
N SER A 262 -13.92 4.59 -6.50
CA SER A 262 -14.46 3.39 -7.14
C SER A 262 -15.94 3.53 -7.47
N TRP A 263 -16.71 4.13 -6.56
CA TRP A 263 -18.12 4.44 -6.81
C TRP A 263 -18.30 5.43 -7.94
N ILE A 264 -17.55 6.54 -7.94
CA ILE A 264 -17.71 7.61 -8.96
C ILE A 264 -17.18 7.18 -10.33
N VAL A 265 -16.02 6.52 -10.40
CA VAL A 265 -15.29 6.28 -11.65
C VAL A 265 -15.61 4.91 -12.24
N LEU A 266 -15.70 3.87 -11.41
CA LEU A 266 -15.98 2.51 -11.85
C LEU A 266 -17.46 2.14 -11.73
N HIS A 267 -18.29 3.03 -11.15
CA HIS A 267 -19.71 2.77 -10.88
C HIS A 267 -19.95 1.47 -10.06
N GLU A 268 -18.99 1.13 -9.18
CA GLU A 268 -19.13 -0.04 -8.32
C GLU A 268 -20.28 0.14 -7.33
N GLN A 269 -21.09 -0.91 -7.18
CA GLN A 269 -22.15 -0.93 -6.17
C GLN A 269 -21.56 -1.32 -4.81
N ILE A 270 -21.69 -0.42 -3.85
CA ILE A 270 -21.19 -0.60 -2.50
C ILE A 270 -22.36 -0.92 -1.58
N THR A 271 -22.29 -2.07 -0.90
CA THR A 271 -23.35 -2.47 0.02
C THR A 271 -23.21 -1.74 1.36
N LEU A 272 -24.34 -1.55 2.05
CA LEU A 272 -24.33 -1.00 3.41
C LEU A 272 -23.50 -1.87 4.37
N MET A 273 -23.46 -3.17 4.15
CA MET A 273 -22.68 -4.11 4.95
C MET A 273 -21.17 -3.92 4.75
N GLN A 274 -20.72 -3.64 3.53
CA GLN A 274 -19.33 -3.28 3.25
C GLN A 274 -18.95 -1.95 3.94
N LEU A 275 -19.81 -0.94 3.88
CA LEU A 275 -19.58 0.33 4.58
C LEU A 275 -19.53 0.14 6.10
N ALA A 276 -20.45 -0.64 6.66
CA ALA A 276 -20.46 -0.98 8.08
C ALA A 276 -19.19 -1.75 8.48
N GLY A 277 -18.79 -2.74 7.67
CA GLY A 277 -17.55 -3.49 7.86
C GLY A 277 -16.32 -2.57 7.84
N GLY A 278 -16.24 -1.65 6.89
CA GLY A 278 -15.16 -0.64 6.82
C GLY A 278 -15.12 0.25 8.06
N ALA A 279 -16.27 0.72 8.54
CA ALA A 279 -16.36 1.50 9.78
C ALA A 279 -15.87 0.68 11.00
N VAL A 280 -16.26 -0.60 11.10
CA VAL A 280 -15.81 -1.51 12.17
C VAL A 280 -14.29 -1.74 12.10
N VAL A 281 -13.71 -1.89 10.91
CA VAL A 281 -12.24 -1.97 10.73
C VAL A 281 -11.58 -0.70 11.26
N LEU A 282 -12.05 0.49 10.88
CA LEU A 282 -11.46 1.76 11.33
C LEU A 282 -11.55 1.94 12.86
N VAL A 283 -12.66 1.54 13.48
CA VAL A 283 -12.79 1.54 14.95
C VAL A 283 -11.80 0.57 15.57
N GLY A 284 -11.66 -0.63 15.01
CA GLY A 284 -10.70 -1.63 15.47
C GLY A 284 -9.24 -1.14 15.38
N VAL A 285 -8.87 -0.50 14.29
CA VAL A 285 -7.55 0.13 14.12
C VAL A 285 -7.31 1.22 15.15
N TYR A 286 -8.29 2.10 15.37
CA TYR A 286 -8.19 3.16 16.37
C TYR A 286 -7.96 2.59 17.78
N LEU A 287 -8.72 1.57 18.17
CA LEU A 287 -8.55 0.90 19.46
C LEU A 287 -7.19 0.22 19.59
N SER A 288 -6.72 -0.45 18.53
CA SER A 288 -5.46 -1.18 18.52
C SER A 288 -4.25 -0.26 18.67
N LEU A 289 -4.29 0.92 18.06
CA LEU A 289 -3.17 1.87 18.03
C LEU A 289 -3.18 2.84 19.22
N SER A 290 -4.34 3.07 19.86
CA SER A 290 -4.49 4.03 20.96
C SER A 290 -3.63 3.70 22.19
N ASP A 291 -3.24 2.45 22.35
CA ASP A 291 -2.48 1.94 23.50
C ASP A 291 -1.00 1.65 23.16
N SER A 292 -0.63 1.83 21.88
CA SER A 292 0.76 1.71 21.46
C SER A 292 1.50 2.95 21.95
N GLY A 293 2.03 2.93 23.17
CA GLY A 293 2.93 3.95 23.68
C GLY A 293 4.07 4.22 22.70
N PRO A 294 4.75 5.38 22.79
CA PRO A 294 5.80 5.74 21.85
C PRO A 294 6.79 4.59 21.77
N VAL A 295 7.05 4.16 20.53
CA VAL A 295 8.05 3.14 20.24
C VAL A 295 9.35 3.64 20.85
N ALA A 296 9.72 3.10 22.03
CA ALA A 296 11.03 3.36 22.61
C ALA A 296 12.05 3.02 21.52
N SER A 297 12.77 4.04 21.05
CA SER A 297 13.92 3.85 20.19
C SER A 297 14.85 2.92 20.96
N ALA A 298 14.96 1.68 20.51
CA ALA A 298 16.03 0.82 20.96
C ALA A 298 17.33 1.53 20.59
N ALA A 299 18.06 1.92 21.62
CA ALA A 299 19.34 2.57 21.55
C ALA A 299 20.37 1.66 20.86
#